data_f6d3dd72337cd0db409bec919e965592
#
_entry.id   f6d3dd72337cd0db409bec919e965592
#
_cell.length_a   1.000
_cell.length_b   1.000
_cell.length_c   1.000
_cell.angle_alpha   90.00
_cell.angle_beta   90.00
_cell.angle_gamma   90.00
#
_symmetry.space_group_name_H-M   'P 1'
#
loop_
_entity.id
_entity.type
_entity.pdbx_description
1 polymer ?
#
loop_
_entity_poly.entity_id
_entity_poly.type
_entity_poly.pdbx_seq_one_letter_code
_entity_poly.pdbx_strand_id
1 'polypeptide(L)'
;TVREALRKLENLDLVEIRHGDGLYAKNYLESGNFDLIKAALMMDESGDVLSNILEARGFVVPQIAYMAAERRTAADLNELKHVVKSEDMTMLERDIRVHQIIAKSSHNLLCTVILNFFNQIFRDYGYLYFDDEHNIERSRQFHLSIYEAIKNQKPQKARKLMKDVLVYAQDAVKESLNRKKVRK
;
A
#
# COMPACT_ATOMS: atom_id res chain seq x y z
N THR A 1 7.97 10.26 28.92
CA THR A 1 8.92 9.76 29.93
C THR A 1 9.78 8.63 29.37
N VAL A 2 10.91 8.28 30.05
CA VAL A 2 11.80 7.16 29.65
C VAL A 2 10.99 5.85 29.56
N ARG A 3 10.08 5.59 30.49
CA ARG A 3 9.25 4.38 30.48
C ARG A 3 8.36 4.27 29.22
N GLU A 4 7.80 5.36 28.75
CA GLU A 4 6.99 5.36 27.53
C GLU A 4 7.85 5.13 26.30
N ALA A 5 9.04 5.73 26.25
CA ALA A 5 9.99 5.49 25.16
C ALA A 5 10.41 4.01 25.11
N LEU A 6 10.72 3.40 26.26
CA LEU A 6 11.05 1.97 26.34
C LEU A 6 9.90 1.07 25.89
N ARG A 7 8.66 1.37 26.31
CA ARG A 7 7.49 0.63 25.82
C ARG A 7 7.27 0.76 24.31
N LYS A 8 7.53 1.94 23.73
CA LYS A 8 7.47 2.11 22.27
C LYS A 8 8.51 1.26 21.57
N LEU A 9 9.75 1.21 22.08
CA LEU A 9 10.80 0.37 21.52
C LEU A 9 10.48 -1.12 21.65
N GLU A 10 9.89 -1.53 22.78
CA GLU A 10 9.41 -2.90 22.99
C GLU A 10 8.27 -3.27 22.03
N ASN A 11 7.30 -2.38 21.80
CA ASN A 11 6.22 -2.58 20.84
C ASN A 11 6.72 -2.71 19.38
N LEU A 12 7.86 -2.07 19.06
CA LEU A 12 8.53 -2.20 17.76
C LEU A 12 9.41 -3.46 17.68
N ASP A 13 9.45 -4.27 18.74
CA ASP A 13 10.34 -5.44 18.87
C ASP A 13 11.85 -5.11 18.74
N LEU A 14 12.23 -3.88 19.10
CA LEU A 14 13.63 -3.43 19.10
C LEU A 14 14.37 -3.75 20.38
N VAL A 15 13.63 -3.92 21.49
CA VAL A 15 14.18 -4.22 22.80
C VAL A 15 13.33 -5.26 23.53
N GLU A 16 13.95 -5.96 24.46
CA GLU A 16 13.32 -6.86 25.43
C GLU A 16 13.57 -6.32 26.84
N ILE A 17 12.50 -6.11 27.61
CA ILE A 17 12.59 -5.68 29.00
C ILE A 17 12.47 -6.93 29.89
N ARG A 18 13.58 -7.31 30.55
CA ARG A 18 13.60 -8.40 31.52
C ARG A 18 13.51 -7.82 32.92
N HIS A 19 12.39 -8.07 33.59
CA HIS A 19 12.15 -7.55 34.94
C HIS A 19 13.21 -8.03 35.91
N GLY A 20 13.88 -7.05 36.58
CA GLY A 20 14.94 -7.33 37.55
C GLY A 20 16.32 -7.62 36.95
N ASP A 21 16.44 -7.72 35.65
CA ASP A 21 17.69 -8.07 34.96
C ASP A 21 18.21 -6.94 34.04
N GLY A 22 17.35 -6.34 33.20
CA GLY A 22 17.79 -5.22 32.36
C GLY A 22 16.99 -5.03 31.08
N LEU A 23 17.60 -4.24 30.17
CA LEU A 23 17.08 -3.94 28.84
C LEU A 23 18.05 -4.50 27.80
N TYR A 24 17.53 -5.31 26.88
CA TYR A 24 18.32 -5.98 25.85
C TYR A 24 17.88 -5.51 24.46
N ALA A 25 18.85 -5.06 23.65
CA ALA A 25 18.59 -4.75 22.23
C ALA A 25 18.37 -6.06 21.44
N LYS A 26 17.35 -6.07 20.60
CA LYS A 26 17.03 -7.21 19.71
C LYS A 26 17.59 -6.96 18.31
N ASN A 27 17.82 -8.02 17.56
CA ASN A 27 18.13 -7.90 16.14
C ASN A 27 16.83 -7.60 15.36
N TYR A 28 16.66 -6.36 14.93
CA TYR A 28 15.44 -5.91 14.23
C TYR A 28 15.18 -6.66 12.90
N LEU A 29 16.20 -7.25 12.28
CA LEU A 29 16.04 -8.06 11.07
C LEU A 29 15.35 -9.41 11.36
N GLU A 30 15.38 -9.86 12.60
CA GLU A 30 14.76 -11.13 13.03
C GLU A 30 13.44 -10.90 13.75
N SER A 31 13.26 -9.76 14.42
CA SER A 31 12.12 -9.50 15.30
C SER A 31 11.20 -8.37 14.81
N GLY A 32 11.64 -7.52 13.88
CA GLY A 32 10.92 -6.32 13.45
C GLY A 32 9.52 -6.60 12.88
N ASN A 33 8.58 -5.72 13.19
CA ASN A 33 7.18 -5.79 12.78
C ASN A 33 6.79 -4.65 11.82
N PHE A 34 5.51 -4.60 11.38
CA PHE A 34 5.02 -3.55 10.46
C PHE A 34 5.11 -2.13 11.04
N ASP A 35 5.04 -1.97 12.37
CA ASP A 35 5.18 -0.65 12.99
C ASP A 35 6.62 -0.15 12.94
N LEU A 36 7.60 -1.07 12.98
CA LEU A 36 8.99 -0.72 12.72
C LEU A 36 9.20 -0.17 11.30
N ILE A 37 8.53 -0.74 10.30
CA ILE A 37 8.61 -0.22 8.91
C ILE A 37 8.09 1.22 8.82
N LYS A 38 6.99 1.53 9.53
CA LYS A 38 6.47 2.92 9.60
C LYS A 38 7.45 3.86 10.29
N ALA A 39 8.05 3.43 11.39
CA ALA A 39 9.05 4.23 12.09
C ALA A 39 10.29 4.48 11.20
N ALA A 40 10.79 3.45 10.51
CA ALA A 40 11.89 3.57 9.56
C ALA A 40 11.55 4.54 8.42
N LEU A 41 10.33 4.48 7.87
CA LEU A 41 9.88 5.39 6.81
C LEU A 41 9.84 6.85 7.26
N MET A 42 9.47 7.13 8.51
CA MET A 42 9.48 8.49 9.07
C MET A 42 10.89 9.09 9.20
N MET A 43 11.92 8.24 9.30
CA MET A 43 13.33 8.62 9.41
C MET A 43 14.07 8.54 8.07
N ASP A 44 13.39 8.11 7.00
CA ASP A 44 13.98 7.86 5.70
C ASP A 44 14.11 9.15 4.87
N GLU A 45 15.27 9.78 4.94
CA GLU A 45 15.60 10.94 4.09
C GLU A 45 16.01 10.53 2.67
N SER A 46 16.42 9.27 2.47
CA SER A 46 16.90 8.76 1.18
C SER A 46 15.76 8.39 0.23
N GLY A 47 14.61 7.99 0.75
CA GLY A 47 13.49 7.42 0.00
C GLY A 47 13.67 5.93 -0.32
N ASP A 48 14.68 5.28 0.26
CA ASP A 48 14.97 3.87 0.00
C ASP A 48 13.93 2.97 0.67
N VAL A 49 13.51 3.30 1.90
CA VAL A 49 12.45 2.55 2.60
C VAL A 49 11.14 2.63 1.83
N LEU A 50 10.76 3.83 1.36
CA LEU A 50 9.57 3.98 0.53
C LEU A 50 9.68 3.16 -0.77
N SER A 51 10.84 3.17 -1.42
CA SER A 51 11.09 2.37 -2.63
C SER A 51 10.93 0.87 -2.38
N ASN A 52 11.47 0.34 -1.27
CA ASN A 52 11.33 -1.06 -0.88
C ASN A 52 9.87 -1.44 -0.58
N ILE A 53 9.11 -0.55 0.06
CA ILE A 53 7.68 -0.75 0.31
C ILE A 53 6.89 -0.82 -1.01
N LEU A 54 7.17 0.06 -1.97
CA LEU A 54 6.52 0.06 -3.28
C LEU A 54 6.86 -1.20 -4.08
N GLU A 55 8.10 -1.69 -3.99
CA GLU A 55 8.52 -2.96 -4.57
C GLU A 55 7.74 -4.13 -3.97
N ALA A 56 7.68 -4.25 -2.64
CA ALA A 56 6.90 -5.28 -1.95
C ALA A 56 5.41 -5.23 -2.33
N ARG A 57 4.83 -4.02 -2.44
CA ARG A 57 3.46 -3.81 -2.93
C ARG A 57 3.28 -4.40 -4.33
N GLY A 58 4.27 -4.20 -5.22
CA GLY A 58 4.28 -4.71 -6.59
C GLY A 58 4.26 -6.24 -6.70
N PHE A 59 4.72 -6.97 -5.68
CA PHE A 59 4.63 -8.43 -5.61
C PHE A 59 3.31 -8.92 -5.03
N VAL A 60 2.83 -8.28 -3.96
CA VAL A 60 1.69 -8.79 -3.17
C VAL A 60 0.36 -8.41 -3.80
N VAL A 61 0.17 -7.13 -4.16
CA VAL A 61 -1.16 -6.61 -4.54
C VAL A 61 -1.68 -7.16 -5.87
N PRO A 62 -0.86 -7.48 -6.88
CA PRO A 62 -1.35 -8.18 -8.07
C PRO A 62 -1.96 -9.54 -7.78
N GLN A 63 -1.43 -10.28 -6.79
CA GLN A 63 -2.02 -11.55 -6.39
C GLN A 63 -3.36 -11.35 -5.66
N ILE A 64 -3.51 -10.28 -4.90
CA ILE A 64 -4.79 -9.90 -4.29
C ILE A 64 -5.85 -9.63 -5.37
N ALA A 65 -5.48 -8.91 -6.43
CA ALA A 65 -6.39 -8.64 -7.56
C ALA A 65 -6.80 -9.93 -8.31
N TYR A 66 -5.88 -10.87 -8.44
CA TYR A 66 -6.18 -12.20 -8.97
C TYR A 66 -7.25 -12.90 -8.13
N MET A 67 -7.04 -13.00 -6.82
CA MET A 67 -7.98 -13.63 -5.89
C MET A 67 -9.33 -12.92 -5.86
N ALA A 68 -9.35 -11.60 -5.94
CA ALA A 68 -10.57 -10.81 -6.03
C ALA A 68 -11.40 -11.17 -7.27
N ALA A 69 -10.76 -11.32 -8.43
CA ALA A 69 -11.46 -11.71 -9.66
C ALA A 69 -12.05 -13.14 -9.59
N GLU A 70 -11.40 -14.04 -8.84
CA GLU A 70 -11.93 -15.39 -8.62
C GLU A 70 -13.09 -15.43 -7.63
N ARG A 71 -13.05 -14.61 -6.56
CA ARG A 71 -13.88 -14.80 -5.36
C ARG A 71 -14.95 -13.75 -5.17
N ARG A 72 -14.91 -12.64 -5.92
CA ARG A 72 -15.84 -11.52 -5.77
C ARG A 72 -17.29 -11.96 -5.76
N THR A 73 -18.09 -11.34 -4.92
CA THR A 73 -19.56 -11.45 -4.89
C THR A 73 -20.23 -10.38 -5.76
N ALA A 74 -21.55 -10.47 -5.93
CA ALA A 74 -22.33 -9.42 -6.56
C ALA A 74 -22.31 -8.11 -5.74
N ALA A 75 -22.27 -8.20 -4.41
CA ALA A 75 -22.17 -7.05 -3.52
C ALA A 75 -20.83 -6.31 -3.69
N ASP A 76 -19.73 -7.06 -3.75
CA ASP A 76 -18.39 -6.49 -3.99
C ASP A 76 -18.33 -5.75 -5.33
N LEU A 77 -18.94 -6.31 -6.38
CA LEU A 77 -18.99 -5.67 -7.70
C LEU A 77 -19.82 -4.38 -7.69
N ASN A 78 -20.92 -4.35 -6.97
CA ASN A 78 -21.74 -3.15 -6.87
C ASN A 78 -20.99 -2.05 -6.12
N GLU A 79 -20.29 -2.38 -5.02
CA GLU A 79 -19.45 -1.45 -4.27
C GLU A 79 -18.31 -0.91 -5.16
N LEU A 80 -17.59 -1.79 -5.86
CA LEU A 80 -16.49 -1.39 -6.76
C LEU A 80 -16.99 -0.50 -7.91
N LYS A 81 -18.12 -0.84 -8.53
CA LYS A 81 -18.75 -0.06 -9.60
C LYS A 81 -19.10 1.35 -9.12
N HIS A 82 -19.66 1.46 -7.93
CA HIS A 82 -20.02 2.76 -7.34
C HIS A 82 -18.80 3.65 -7.18
N VAL A 83 -17.72 3.14 -6.59
CA VAL A 83 -16.50 3.92 -6.35
C VAL A 83 -15.78 4.29 -7.65
N VAL A 84 -15.68 3.36 -8.61
CA VAL A 84 -15.05 3.64 -9.93
C VAL A 84 -15.78 4.75 -10.69
N LYS A 85 -17.09 4.89 -10.52
CA LYS A 85 -17.93 5.89 -11.20
C LYS A 85 -18.18 7.15 -10.36
N SER A 86 -17.75 7.21 -9.11
CA SER A 86 -17.98 8.37 -8.23
C SER A 86 -17.20 9.59 -8.73
N GLU A 87 -17.84 10.75 -8.73
CA GLU A 87 -17.22 12.06 -9.02
C GLU A 87 -16.96 12.87 -7.75
N ASP A 88 -17.46 12.42 -6.60
CA ASP A 88 -17.44 13.15 -5.32
C ASP A 88 -16.14 12.92 -4.52
N MET A 89 -15.16 12.19 -5.07
CA MET A 89 -13.91 11.84 -4.41
C MET A 89 -12.71 12.42 -5.15
N THR A 90 -11.69 12.84 -4.42
CA THR A 90 -10.38 13.07 -5.01
C THR A 90 -9.85 11.79 -5.65
N MET A 91 -8.91 11.91 -6.61
CA MET A 91 -8.36 10.71 -7.26
C MET A 91 -7.59 9.83 -6.28
N LEU A 92 -6.88 10.41 -5.32
CA LEU A 92 -6.19 9.68 -4.26
C LEU A 92 -7.16 8.87 -3.38
N GLU A 93 -8.25 9.48 -2.93
CA GLU A 93 -9.27 8.79 -2.14
C GLU A 93 -9.94 7.66 -2.92
N ARG A 94 -10.28 7.91 -4.19
CA ARG A 94 -10.85 6.90 -5.09
C ARG A 94 -9.89 5.73 -5.28
N ASP A 95 -8.61 5.99 -5.53
CA ASP A 95 -7.59 4.96 -5.71
C ASP A 95 -7.47 4.08 -4.46
N ILE A 96 -7.34 4.69 -3.29
CA ILE A 96 -7.31 3.98 -2.01
C ILE A 96 -8.56 3.11 -1.85
N ARG A 97 -9.74 3.65 -2.15
CA ARG A 97 -11.00 2.92 -1.99
C ARG A 97 -11.15 1.77 -2.98
N VAL A 98 -10.76 1.96 -4.25
CA VAL A 98 -10.73 0.89 -5.26
C VAL A 98 -9.85 -0.27 -4.79
N HIS A 99 -8.64 0.02 -4.35
CA HIS A 99 -7.73 -0.99 -3.83
C HIS A 99 -8.28 -1.71 -2.59
N GLN A 100 -8.94 -0.99 -1.66
CA GLN A 100 -9.58 -1.58 -0.48
C GLN A 100 -10.69 -2.57 -0.85
N ILE A 101 -11.55 -2.19 -1.80
CA ILE A 101 -12.64 -3.07 -2.24
C ILE A 101 -12.08 -4.31 -2.93
N ILE A 102 -11.04 -4.15 -3.77
CA ILE A 102 -10.36 -5.28 -4.40
C ILE A 102 -9.80 -6.24 -3.34
N ALA A 103 -9.15 -5.73 -2.29
CA ALA A 103 -8.63 -6.59 -1.23
C ALA A 103 -9.74 -7.30 -0.45
N LYS A 104 -10.82 -6.61 -0.12
CA LYS A 104 -12.02 -7.18 0.50
C LYS A 104 -12.63 -8.28 -0.37
N SER A 105 -12.73 -8.04 -1.68
CA SER A 105 -13.25 -9.00 -2.66
C SER A 105 -12.40 -10.26 -2.82
N SER A 106 -11.18 -10.27 -2.31
CA SER A 106 -10.36 -11.49 -2.22
C SER A 106 -10.89 -12.49 -1.20
N HIS A 107 -11.79 -12.06 -0.30
CA HIS A 107 -12.31 -12.81 0.84
C HIS A 107 -11.21 -13.48 1.67
N ASN A 108 -10.08 -12.78 1.81
CA ASN A 108 -8.94 -13.17 2.63
C ASN A 108 -8.58 -12.01 3.58
N LEU A 109 -8.77 -12.24 4.87
CA LEU A 109 -8.52 -11.23 5.91
C LEU A 109 -7.07 -10.71 5.85
N LEU A 110 -6.10 -11.60 5.65
CA LEU A 110 -4.68 -11.22 5.59
C LEU A 110 -4.41 -10.27 4.42
N CYS A 111 -4.99 -10.53 3.24
CA CYS A 111 -4.88 -9.64 2.08
C CYS A 111 -5.43 -8.24 2.39
N THR A 112 -6.55 -8.17 3.11
CA THR A 112 -7.16 -6.90 3.52
C THR A 112 -6.25 -6.14 4.49
N VAL A 113 -5.69 -6.81 5.50
CA VAL A 113 -4.80 -6.19 6.50
C VAL A 113 -3.50 -5.71 5.85
N ILE A 114 -2.88 -6.52 5.00
CA ILE A 114 -1.66 -6.13 4.27
C ILE A 114 -1.93 -4.92 3.37
N LEU A 115 -3.05 -4.91 2.66
CA LEU A 115 -3.36 -3.75 1.82
C LEU A 115 -3.63 -2.50 2.65
N ASN A 116 -4.29 -2.60 3.80
CA ASN A 116 -4.50 -1.46 4.69
C ASN A 116 -3.17 -0.85 5.16
N PHE A 117 -2.15 -1.66 5.39
CA PHE A 117 -0.80 -1.17 5.67
C PHE A 117 -0.25 -0.32 4.52
N PHE A 118 -0.29 -0.81 3.28
CA PHE A 118 0.14 -0.03 2.11
C PHE A 118 -0.69 1.25 1.93
N ASN A 119 -2.00 1.19 2.14
CA ASN A 119 -2.87 2.35 2.00
C ASN A 119 -2.61 3.44 3.06
N GLN A 120 -2.19 3.08 4.28
CA GLN A 120 -1.76 4.07 5.28
C GLN A 120 -0.57 4.87 4.76
N ILE A 121 0.45 4.19 4.22
CA ILE A 121 1.62 4.83 3.63
C ILE A 121 1.22 5.68 2.41
N PHE A 122 0.34 5.16 1.57
CA PHE A 122 -0.09 5.85 0.36
C PHE A 122 -0.92 7.12 0.63
N ARG A 123 -1.58 7.23 1.78
CA ARG A 123 -2.23 8.49 2.21
C ARG A 123 -1.22 9.60 2.43
N ASP A 124 -0.05 9.29 2.97
CA ASP A 124 0.97 10.26 3.31
C ASP A 124 1.86 10.62 2.11
N TYR A 125 2.07 9.68 1.18
CA TYR A 125 3.00 9.82 0.05
C TYR A 125 2.35 9.81 -1.33
N GLY A 126 1.03 9.60 -1.43
CA GLY A 126 0.32 9.49 -2.71
C GLY A 126 0.36 10.76 -3.56
N TYR A 127 0.58 11.93 -2.95
CA TYR A 127 0.79 13.18 -3.67
C TYR A 127 1.99 13.12 -4.62
N LEU A 128 3.03 12.33 -4.31
CA LEU A 128 4.19 12.13 -5.19
C LEU A 128 3.80 11.55 -6.56
N TYR A 129 2.66 10.87 -6.62
CA TYR A 129 2.10 10.30 -7.83
C TYR A 129 0.97 11.16 -8.41
N PHE A 130 0.02 11.63 -7.58
CA PHE A 130 -1.20 12.30 -8.02
C PHE A 130 -1.05 13.81 -8.24
N ASP A 131 0.12 14.41 -8.02
CA ASP A 131 0.41 15.80 -8.43
C ASP A 131 0.55 15.93 -9.96
N ASP A 132 0.57 14.84 -10.72
CA ASP A 132 0.69 14.81 -12.18
C ASP A 132 -0.63 14.37 -12.83
N GLU A 133 -1.20 15.21 -13.68
CA GLU A 133 -2.44 14.97 -14.43
C GLU A 133 -2.39 13.69 -15.28
N HIS A 134 -1.24 13.36 -15.86
CA HIS A 134 -1.07 12.14 -16.64
C HIS A 134 -1.25 10.88 -15.76
N ASN A 135 -0.75 10.93 -14.55
CA ASN A 135 -0.92 9.84 -13.58
C ASN A 135 -2.37 9.70 -13.12
N ILE A 136 -3.09 10.83 -12.96
CA ILE A 136 -4.52 10.87 -12.66
C ILE A 136 -5.30 10.15 -13.74
N GLU A 137 -5.08 10.51 -15.02
CA GLU A 137 -5.80 9.88 -16.14
C GLU A 137 -5.45 8.38 -16.26
N ARG A 138 -4.19 8.02 -16.08
CA ARG A 138 -3.76 6.61 -16.06
C ARG A 138 -4.46 5.80 -14.98
N SER A 139 -4.64 6.37 -13.79
CA SER A 139 -5.39 5.71 -12.70
C SER A 139 -6.88 5.55 -13.04
N ARG A 140 -7.51 6.54 -13.70
CA ARG A 140 -8.89 6.41 -14.17
C ARG A 140 -9.05 5.24 -15.14
N GLN A 141 -8.15 5.15 -16.12
CA GLN A 141 -8.13 4.06 -17.11
C GLN A 141 -7.94 2.70 -16.43
N PHE A 142 -7.02 2.64 -15.47
CA PHE A 142 -6.80 1.44 -14.66
C PHE A 142 -8.06 1.04 -13.89
N HIS A 143 -8.72 1.96 -13.19
CA HIS A 143 -9.93 1.67 -12.40
C HIS A 143 -11.04 1.06 -13.26
N LEU A 144 -11.28 1.59 -14.46
CA LEU A 144 -12.24 1.04 -15.40
C LEU A 144 -11.85 -0.37 -15.87
N SER A 145 -10.57 -0.53 -16.21
CA SER A 145 -10.06 -1.79 -16.77
C SER A 145 -10.04 -2.91 -15.72
N ILE A 146 -9.65 -2.62 -14.48
CA ILE A 146 -9.62 -3.60 -13.40
C ILE A 146 -11.03 -4.01 -12.96
N TYR A 147 -11.97 -3.05 -12.91
CA TYR A 147 -13.38 -3.35 -12.68
C TYR A 147 -13.92 -4.35 -13.71
N GLU A 148 -13.72 -4.11 -15.00
CA GLU A 148 -14.17 -5.03 -16.05
C GLU A 148 -13.48 -6.40 -15.96
N ALA A 149 -12.20 -6.46 -15.58
CA ALA A 149 -11.50 -7.73 -15.41
C ALA A 149 -12.05 -8.54 -14.22
N ILE A 150 -12.35 -7.89 -13.08
CA ILE A 150 -12.93 -8.51 -11.89
C ILE A 150 -14.37 -8.92 -12.16
N LYS A 151 -15.17 -8.06 -12.77
CA LYS A 151 -16.58 -8.33 -13.16
C LYS A 151 -16.68 -9.60 -14.00
N ASN A 152 -15.83 -9.73 -15.01
CA ASN A 152 -15.84 -10.83 -15.96
C ASN A 152 -15.04 -12.05 -15.47
N GLN A 153 -14.64 -12.09 -14.20
CA GLN A 153 -13.85 -13.18 -13.58
C GLN A 153 -12.64 -13.59 -14.44
N LYS A 154 -11.81 -12.59 -14.80
CA LYS A 154 -10.56 -12.79 -15.55
C LYS A 154 -9.34 -12.59 -14.64
N PRO A 155 -8.99 -13.56 -13.76
CA PRO A 155 -8.01 -13.36 -12.69
C PRO A 155 -6.61 -13.03 -13.23
N GLN A 156 -6.17 -13.68 -14.31
CA GLN A 156 -4.87 -13.39 -14.92
C GLN A 156 -4.80 -11.96 -15.47
N LYS A 157 -5.91 -11.48 -16.08
CA LYS A 157 -6.00 -10.10 -16.57
C LYS A 157 -5.99 -9.10 -15.42
N ALA A 158 -6.74 -9.39 -14.34
CA ALA A 158 -6.76 -8.55 -13.15
C ALA A 158 -5.37 -8.42 -12.52
N ARG A 159 -4.65 -9.55 -12.37
CA ARG A 159 -3.26 -9.58 -11.88
C ARG A 159 -2.32 -8.74 -12.76
N LYS A 160 -2.41 -8.91 -14.08
CA LYS A 160 -1.55 -8.18 -15.01
C LYS A 160 -1.80 -6.68 -14.96
N LEU A 161 -3.07 -6.24 -15.02
CA LEU A 161 -3.43 -4.82 -14.93
C LEU A 161 -2.93 -4.18 -13.64
N MET A 162 -3.10 -4.88 -12.51
CA MET A 162 -2.63 -4.43 -11.21
C MET A 162 -1.09 -4.31 -11.20
N LYS A 163 -0.38 -5.31 -11.70
CA LYS A 163 1.07 -5.26 -11.79
C LYS A 163 1.56 -4.09 -12.64
N ASP A 164 0.98 -3.91 -13.82
CA ASP A 164 1.41 -2.88 -14.78
C ASP A 164 1.23 -1.47 -14.20
N VAL A 165 0.12 -1.20 -13.50
CA VAL A 165 -0.10 0.12 -12.87
C VAL A 165 0.83 0.35 -11.68
N LEU A 166 1.12 -0.68 -10.86
CA LEU A 166 1.98 -0.54 -9.69
C LEU A 166 3.46 -0.34 -10.08
N VAL A 167 3.95 -1.04 -11.09
CA VAL A 167 5.30 -0.83 -11.64
C VAL A 167 5.44 0.60 -12.14
N TYR A 168 4.49 1.05 -12.95
CA TYR A 168 4.48 2.44 -13.42
C TYR A 168 4.45 3.46 -12.26
N ALA A 169 3.58 3.25 -11.27
CA ALA A 169 3.48 4.14 -10.11
C ALA A 169 4.79 4.18 -9.30
N GLN A 170 5.47 3.05 -9.15
CA GLN A 170 6.78 2.99 -8.49
C GLN A 170 7.82 3.84 -9.22
N ASP A 171 7.89 3.75 -10.55
CA ASP A 171 8.82 4.53 -11.35
C ASP A 171 8.49 6.04 -11.28
N ALA A 172 7.23 6.41 -11.40
CA ALA A 172 6.78 7.80 -11.29
C ALA A 172 7.10 8.41 -9.89
N VAL A 173 6.92 7.65 -8.82
CA VAL A 173 7.28 8.10 -7.46
C VAL A 173 8.79 8.26 -7.31
N LYS A 174 9.59 7.31 -7.83
CA LYS A 174 11.06 7.43 -7.81
C LYS A 174 11.54 8.68 -8.54
N GLU A 175 10.98 8.97 -9.70
CA GLU A 175 11.30 10.20 -10.45
C GLU A 175 10.92 11.46 -9.67
N SER A 176 9.74 11.48 -9.04
CA SER A 176 9.29 12.61 -8.23
C SER A 176 10.21 12.86 -7.03
N LEU A 177 10.67 11.80 -6.34
CA LEU A 177 11.64 11.90 -5.26
C LEU A 177 12.98 12.46 -5.74
N ASN A 178 13.50 12.00 -6.89
CA ASN A 178 14.76 12.47 -7.45
C ASN A 178 14.69 13.95 -7.84
N ARG A 179 13.58 14.40 -8.44
CA ARG A 179 13.38 15.83 -8.75
C ARG A 179 13.38 16.72 -7.49
N LYS A 180 12.86 16.23 -6.37
CA LYS A 180 12.87 16.98 -5.09
C LYS A 180 14.26 17.06 -4.46
N LYS A 181 15.09 16.01 -4.61
CA LYS A 181 16.49 16.02 -4.13
C LYS A 181 17.36 17.03 -4.88
N VAL A 182 17.17 17.22 -6.18
CA VAL A 182 17.94 18.16 -7.01
C VAL A 182 17.57 19.63 -6.74
N ARG A 183 16.40 19.90 -6.12
CA ARG A 183 15.92 21.25 -5.81
C ARG A 183 16.28 21.75 -4.39
N LYS A 184 16.89 20.90 -3.57
CA LYS A 184 17.48 21.25 -2.27
C LYS A 184 18.99 21.47 -2.39
#